data_1ee42e3b3caff367b67396a9436b634d
#
_entry.id   1ee42e3b3caff367b67396a9436b634d
#
_cell.length_a   1.000
_cell.length_b   1.000
_cell.length_c   1.000
_cell.angle_alpha   90.00
_cell.angle_beta   90.00
_cell.angle_gamma   90.00
#
_symmetry.space_group_name_H-M   'P 1'
#
loop_
_entity.id
_entity.type
_entity.pdbx_description
1 polymer ?
#
loop_
_entity_poly.entity_id
_entity_poly.type
_entity_poly.pdbx_seq_one_letter_code
_entity_poly.pdbx_strand_id
1 'polypeptide(L)'
;MIIPGTTPTHTFTLPFDTSYIKSLRIFYADGNNILLTKELKDATLSGNQIIIELTQEDTLLLKGYKSISIQCQVLNSEDESFVSTSVNVRVLSSVVKEVLA
;
A
#
# COMPACT_ATOMS: atom_id res chain seq x y z
N MET A 1 -3.12 3.03 11.22
CA MET A 1 -1.93 2.54 11.99
C MET A 1 -1.62 1.10 11.58
N ILE A 2 -0.37 0.75 11.56
CA ILE A 2 0.08 -0.59 11.18
C ILE A 2 0.79 -1.23 12.35
N ILE A 3 0.45 -2.49 12.64
CA ILE A 3 1.14 -3.31 13.64
C ILE A 3 1.88 -4.42 12.89
N PRO A 4 3.22 -4.50 12.98
CA PRO A 4 3.98 -5.56 12.31
C PRO A 4 3.50 -6.95 12.69
N GLY A 5 3.35 -7.82 11.71
CA GLY A 5 2.83 -9.18 11.88
C GLY A 5 1.32 -9.31 11.67
N THR A 6 0.60 -8.20 11.41
CA THR A 6 -0.83 -8.21 11.13
C THR A 6 -1.11 -8.13 9.61
N THR A 7 -2.38 -8.23 9.26
CA THR A 7 -2.83 -8.23 7.85
C THR A 7 -3.85 -7.11 7.61
N PRO A 8 -3.44 -5.83 7.67
CA PRO A 8 -4.37 -4.72 7.49
C PRO A 8 -4.82 -4.59 6.04
N THR A 9 -6.01 -4.02 5.85
CA THR A 9 -6.56 -3.67 4.54
C THR A 9 -6.52 -2.17 4.36
N HIS A 10 -5.96 -1.71 3.24
CA HIS A 10 -5.94 -0.31 2.87
C HIS A 10 -6.79 -0.08 1.62
N THR A 11 -7.60 0.98 1.64
CA THR A 11 -8.49 1.33 0.55
C THR A 11 -8.14 2.72 0.02
N PHE A 12 -7.96 2.81 -1.29
CA PHE A 12 -7.70 4.06 -1.99
C PHE A 12 -8.89 4.37 -2.89
N THR A 13 -9.43 5.59 -2.78
CA THR A 13 -10.55 6.04 -3.60
C THR A 13 -10.02 6.94 -4.71
N LEU A 14 -10.38 6.62 -5.95
CA LEU A 14 -9.96 7.36 -7.14
C LEU A 14 -11.08 8.28 -7.63
N PRO A 15 -10.74 9.35 -8.37
CA PRO A 15 -11.73 10.22 -9.01
C PRO A 15 -12.33 9.63 -10.28
N PHE A 16 -11.99 8.38 -10.63
CA PHE A 16 -12.48 7.69 -11.82
C PHE A 16 -12.65 6.20 -11.52
N ASP A 17 -13.33 5.49 -12.42
CA ASP A 17 -13.57 4.04 -12.27
C ASP A 17 -12.28 3.24 -12.46
N THR A 18 -12.11 2.19 -11.66
CA THR A 18 -10.91 1.34 -11.71
C THR A 18 -10.78 0.54 -13.01
N SER A 19 -11.84 0.45 -13.83
CA SER A 19 -11.77 -0.17 -15.16
C SER A 19 -10.81 0.55 -16.10
N TYR A 20 -10.47 1.81 -15.82
CA TYR A 20 -9.51 2.59 -16.60
C TYR A 20 -8.06 2.37 -16.19
N ILE A 21 -7.80 1.59 -15.16
CA ILE A 21 -6.42 1.34 -14.68
C ILE A 21 -5.72 0.38 -15.62
N LYS A 22 -4.59 0.81 -16.16
CA LYS A 22 -3.69 -0.03 -16.95
C LYS A 22 -2.58 -0.62 -16.07
N SER A 23 -2.06 0.18 -15.14
CA SER A 23 -0.97 -0.19 -14.25
C SER A 23 -1.11 0.52 -12.91
N LEU A 24 -0.62 -0.10 -11.85
CA LEU A 24 -0.74 0.41 -10.49
C LEU A 24 0.49 0.04 -9.69
N ARG A 25 0.98 0.98 -8.89
CA ARG A 25 1.96 0.72 -7.83
C ARG A 25 1.58 1.48 -6.58
N ILE A 26 1.70 0.82 -5.45
CA ILE A 26 1.51 1.43 -4.14
C ILE A 26 2.80 1.28 -3.37
N PHE A 27 3.36 2.42 -2.95
CA PHE A 27 4.64 2.48 -2.26
C PHE A 27 4.46 2.71 -0.78
N TYR A 28 5.11 1.88 0.01
CA TYR A 28 5.23 2.04 1.46
C TYR A 28 6.68 2.41 1.72
N ALA A 29 6.93 3.61 2.20
CA ALA A 29 8.28 4.17 2.23
C ALA A 29 8.61 4.90 3.53
N ASP A 30 9.90 4.91 3.87
CA ASP A 30 10.47 5.78 4.90
C ASP A 30 11.27 6.87 4.16
N GLY A 31 10.69 8.07 4.07
CA GLY A 31 11.26 9.13 3.23
C GLY A 31 11.35 8.68 1.78
N ASN A 32 12.57 8.67 1.22
CA ASN A 32 12.84 8.21 -0.14
C ASN A 32 13.20 6.73 -0.22
N ASN A 33 13.20 6.03 0.92
CA ASN A 33 13.54 4.62 0.97
C ASN A 33 12.27 3.76 0.88
N ILE A 34 12.08 3.10 -0.26
CA ILE A 34 10.91 2.25 -0.49
C ILE A 34 11.13 0.92 0.24
N LEU A 35 10.20 0.61 1.16
CA LEU A 35 10.25 -0.59 1.99
C LEU A 35 9.43 -1.73 1.40
N LEU A 36 8.33 -1.38 0.72
CA LEU A 36 7.37 -2.33 0.17
C LEU A 36 6.67 -1.70 -1.01
N THR A 37 6.51 -2.47 -2.08
CA THR A 37 5.74 -2.06 -3.27
C THR A 37 4.66 -3.09 -3.56
N LYS A 38 3.42 -2.63 -3.75
CA LYS A 38 2.31 -3.46 -4.22
C LYS A 38 1.94 -3.06 -5.63
N GLU A 39 1.50 -4.03 -6.41
CA GLU A 39 1.17 -3.85 -7.83
C GLU A 39 -0.30 -4.23 -8.09
N LEU A 40 -0.73 -4.05 -9.35
CA LEU A 40 -2.10 -4.34 -9.76
C LEU A 40 -2.54 -5.77 -9.43
N LYS A 41 -1.65 -6.75 -9.61
CA LYS A 41 -1.93 -8.16 -9.30
C LYS A 41 -2.23 -8.42 -7.81
N ASP A 42 -1.78 -7.52 -6.94
CA ASP A 42 -1.97 -7.63 -5.49
C ASP A 42 -3.25 -6.94 -5.02
N ALA A 43 -3.94 -6.26 -5.92
CA ALA A 43 -5.07 -5.40 -5.60
C ALA A 43 -6.41 -6.04 -5.96
N THR A 44 -7.43 -5.70 -5.19
CA THR A 44 -8.82 -5.91 -5.57
C THR A 44 -9.41 -4.58 -5.99
N LEU A 45 -10.02 -4.53 -7.18
CA LEU A 45 -10.64 -3.33 -7.73
C LEU A 45 -12.15 -3.43 -7.60
N SER A 46 -12.77 -2.36 -7.10
CA SER A 46 -14.23 -2.31 -6.94
C SER A 46 -14.72 -0.87 -7.16
N GLY A 47 -15.49 -0.65 -8.23
CA GLY A 47 -15.95 0.70 -8.58
C GLY A 47 -14.79 1.65 -8.78
N ASN A 48 -14.68 2.66 -7.94
CA ASN A 48 -13.58 3.63 -7.94
C ASN A 48 -12.57 3.38 -6.80
N GLN A 49 -12.58 2.18 -6.21
CA GLN A 49 -11.73 1.85 -5.07
C GLN A 49 -10.68 0.80 -5.42
N ILE A 50 -9.48 1.02 -4.90
CA ILE A 50 -8.39 0.06 -4.93
C ILE A 50 -8.22 -0.47 -3.51
N ILE A 51 -8.31 -1.77 -3.33
CA ILE A 51 -8.26 -2.44 -2.03
C ILE A 51 -7.00 -3.31 -1.99
N ILE A 52 -6.14 -3.06 -1.01
CA ILE A 52 -4.90 -3.80 -0.78
C ILE A 52 -4.95 -4.43 0.60
N GLU A 53 -4.77 -5.74 0.67
CA GLU A 53 -4.55 -6.44 1.94
C GLU A 53 -3.07 -6.77 2.07
N LEU A 54 -2.43 -6.30 3.14
CA LEU A 54 -1.04 -6.61 3.43
C LEU A 54 -0.96 -7.97 4.13
N THR A 55 0.08 -8.73 3.79
CA THR A 55 0.37 -10.00 4.45
C THR A 55 1.16 -9.77 5.74
N GLN A 56 1.28 -10.82 6.57
CA GLN A 56 2.14 -10.76 7.75
C GLN A 56 3.59 -10.43 7.37
N GLU A 57 4.09 -11.03 6.29
CA GLU A 57 5.43 -10.76 5.77
C GLU A 57 5.60 -9.30 5.37
N ASP A 58 4.60 -8.72 4.71
CA ASP A 58 4.61 -7.32 4.29
C ASP A 58 4.79 -6.39 5.48
N THR A 59 3.98 -6.57 6.52
CA THR A 59 4.01 -5.67 7.68
C THR A 59 5.25 -5.88 8.55
N LEU A 60 5.85 -7.07 8.53
CA LEU A 60 7.12 -7.33 9.21
C LEU A 60 8.27 -6.54 8.57
N LEU A 61 8.20 -6.23 7.27
CA LEU A 61 9.16 -5.35 6.60
C LEU A 61 9.14 -3.92 7.15
N LEU A 62 8.04 -3.52 7.76
CA LEU A 62 7.86 -2.18 8.32
C LEU A 62 8.28 -2.10 9.78
N LYS A 63 8.70 -3.21 10.37
CA LYS A 63 9.11 -3.27 11.77
C LYS A 63 10.35 -2.42 12.03
N GLY A 64 10.32 -1.67 13.13
CA GLY A 64 11.43 -0.79 13.49
C GLY A 64 11.28 0.64 13.03
N TYR A 65 10.33 0.93 12.14
CA TYR A 65 10.00 2.28 11.72
C TYR A 65 8.89 2.84 12.61
N LYS A 66 8.94 4.13 12.91
CA LYS A 66 7.91 4.80 13.74
C LYS A 66 6.71 5.20 12.91
N SER A 67 6.98 5.66 11.69
CA SER A 67 5.95 6.01 10.71
C SER A 67 6.48 5.76 9.32
N ILE A 68 5.57 5.53 8.39
CA ILE A 68 5.88 5.37 6.97
C ILE A 68 4.91 6.23 6.18
N SER A 69 5.28 6.54 4.94
CA SER A 69 4.37 7.18 3.99
C SER A 69 3.85 6.16 2.99
N ILE A 70 2.59 6.32 2.61
CA ILE A 70 1.94 5.49 1.61
C ILE A 70 1.55 6.39 0.45
N GLN A 71 1.92 5.99 -0.77
CA GLN A 71 1.63 6.74 -1.98
C GLN A 71 1.23 5.79 -3.09
N CYS A 72 0.19 6.15 -3.83
CA CYS A 72 -0.36 5.35 -4.92
C CYS A 72 -0.05 6.03 -6.25
N GLN A 73 0.47 5.27 -7.20
CA GLN A 73 0.69 5.70 -8.57
C GLN A 73 -0.18 4.85 -9.51
N VAL A 74 -0.97 5.50 -10.36
CA VAL A 74 -1.86 4.85 -11.31
C VAL A 74 -1.55 5.35 -12.72
N LEU A 75 -1.41 4.41 -13.65
CA LEU A 75 -1.37 4.70 -15.08
C LEU A 75 -2.70 4.25 -15.68
N ASN A 76 -3.41 5.15 -16.36
CA ASN A 76 -4.70 4.81 -16.97
C ASN A 76 -4.53 4.26 -18.39
N SER A 77 -5.64 3.86 -19.03
CA SER A 77 -5.64 3.29 -20.37
C SER A 77 -5.22 4.28 -21.46
N GLU A 78 -5.18 5.58 -21.15
CA GLU A 78 -4.71 6.64 -22.06
C GLU A 78 -3.26 7.06 -21.79
N ASP A 79 -2.54 6.25 -20.97
CA ASP A 79 -1.16 6.50 -20.56
C ASP A 79 -0.95 7.78 -19.74
N GLU A 80 -2.02 8.24 -19.08
CA GLU A 80 -1.91 9.34 -18.11
C GLU A 80 -1.54 8.78 -16.74
N SER A 81 -0.56 9.41 -16.09
CA SER A 81 -0.08 9.00 -14.77
C SER A 81 -0.63 9.91 -13.68
N PHE A 82 -1.17 9.30 -12.64
CA PHE A 82 -1.71 9.99 -11.46
C PHE A 82 -0.96 9.50 -10.22
N VAL A 83 -0.56 10.43 -9.37
CA VAL A 83 0.10 10.11 -8.11
C VAL A 83 -0.69 10.74 -6.98
N SER A 84 -1.06 9.92 -5.99
CA SER A 84 -1.78 10.41 -4.83
C SER A 84 -0.88 11.25 -3.93
N THR A 85 -1.49 12.08 -3.08
CA THR A 85 -0.77 12.69 -1.96
C THR A 85 -0.25 11.61 -1.04
N SER A 86 0.92 11.86 -0.49
CA SER A 86 1.52 10.96 0.49
C SER A 86 0.72 11.00 1.80
N VAL A 87 0.41 9.83 2.35
CA VAL A 87 -0.29 9.70 3.63
C VAL A 87 0.67 9.07 4.63
N ASN A 88 0.89 9.73 5.77
CA ASN A 88 1.74 9.19 6.83
C ASN A 88 0.91 8.26 7.73
N VAL A 89 1.46 7.08 7.99
CA VAL A 89 0.83 6.07 8.83
C VAL A 89 1.79 5.67 9.93
N ARG A 90 1.29 5.66 11.16
CA ARG A 90 2.07 5.25 12.32
C ARG A 90 2.27 3.74 12.32
N VAL A 91 3.50 3.30 12.61
CA VAL A 91 3.83 1.89 12.82
C VAL A 91 4.05 1.69 14.32
N LEU A 92 3.29 0.78 14.91
CA LEU A 92 3.43 0.46 16.33
C LEU A 92 4.54 -0.56 16.53
N SER A 93 5.20 -0.51 17.69
CA SER A 93 6.17 -1.54 18.04
C SER A 93 5.48 -2.88 18.28
N SER A 94 6.15 -3.95 17.88
CA SER A 94 5.63 -5.31 18.01
C SER A 94 6.79 -6.26 18.36
N VAL A 95 6.51 -7.26 19.17
CA VAL A 95 7.47 -8.33 19.51
C VAL A 95 7.45 -9.46 18.47
N VAL A 96 6.52 -9.41 17.54
CA VAL A 96 6.40 -10.42 16.46
C VAL A 96 7.61 -10.36 15.56
N LYS A 97 8.25 -11.51 15.32
CA LYS A 97 9.45 -11.64 14.48
C LYS A 97 9.23 -12.54 13.27
N GLU A 98 8.22 -13.41 13.31
CA GLU A 98 7.98 -14.42 12.30
C GLU A 98 6.51 -14.49 11.93
N VAL A 99 6.24 -15.01 10.74
CA VAL A 99 4.89 -15.28 10.27
C VAL A 99 4.29 -16.41 11.12
N LEU A 100 3.06 -16.20 11.56
CA LEU A 100 2.29 -17.23 12.24
C LEU A 100 1.64 -18.12 11.16
N ALA A 101 2.04 -19.36 11.18
CA ALA A 101 1.52 -20.37 10.25
C ALA A 101 0.34 -21.14 10.87
#